data_a58daa346aaaaadf595b22bb42f6a4f5
#
_entry.id   a58daa346aaaaadf595b22bb42f6a4f5
#
_cell.length_a   1.000
_cell.length_b   1.000
_cell.length_c   1.000
_cell.angle_alpha   90.00
_cell.angle_beta   90.00
_cell.angle_gamma   90.00
#
_symmetry.space_group_name_H-M   'P 1'
#
loop_
_entity.id
_entity.type
_entity.pdbx_description
1 polymer ?
#
loop_
_entity_poly.entity_id
_entity_poly.type
_entity_poly.pdbx_seq_one_letter_code
_entity_poly.pdbx_strand_id
1 'polypeptide(L)'
;MQKISNEALGRPSPEEFARMPKLPVTVVLDNIRSLNNVGSFFRTCDAFAAERIVLCGITATPPSKEIHKTALGAENTVPWSYFPTTSEAVERLRNEGYRIGAVEQVEGAVMLDKFRAEPGMKYALVFGNEVFGVAQEIADRCDFGLEIPQAGTKHSLNVSVSAGVVLWQFFSNPLLQAGLNIGK
;
A
#
# COMPACT_ATOMS: atom_id res chain seq x y z
N MET A 1 -28.12 12.90 -12.30
CA MET A 1 -26.70 12.47 -12.49
C MET A 1 -26.71 11.22 -13.37
N GLN A 2 -25.87 11.19 -14.42
CA GLN A 2 -25.74 10.05 -15.33
C GLN A 2 -24.44 9.31 -15.00
N LYS A 3 -24.46 7.95 -15.00
CA LYS A 3 -23.27 7.14 -14.80
C LYS A 3 -22.36 7.23 -16.04
N ILE A 4 -21.07 7.31 -15.80
CA ILE A 4 -20.02 7.25 -16.84
C ILE A 4 -19.77 5.78 -17.16
N SER A 5 -19.70 5.40 -18.46
CA SER A 5 -19.36 4.04 -18.87
C SER A 5 -17.86 3.75 -18.62
N ASN A 6 -17.50 2.47 -18.54
CA ASN A 6 -16.08 2.09 -18.32
C ASN A 6 -15.17 2.60 -19.45
N GLU A 7 -15.65 2.56 -20.70
CA GLU A 7 -14.92 3.06 -21.87
C GLU A 7 -14.68 4.58 -21.77
N ALA A 8 -15.68 5.33 -21.29
CA ALA A 8 -15.60 6.78 -21.14
C ALA A 8 -14.69 7.23 -19.95
N LEU A 9 -14.31 6.31 -19.06
CA LEU A 9 -13.36 6.61 -17.98
C LEU A 9 -11.93 6.80 -18.47
N GLY A 10 -11.59 6.34 -19.70
CA GLY A 10 -10.26 6.52 -20.28
C GLY A 10 -9.13 5.92 -19.43
N ARG A 11 -9.36 4.75 -18.83
CA ARG A 11 -8.32 4.09 -18.01
C ARG A 11 -7.18 3.61 -18.91
N PRO A 12 -5.91 3.73 -18.43
CA PRO A 12 -4.76 3.30 -19.22
C PRO A 12 -4.78 1.78 -19.47
N SER A 13 -4.20 1.35 -20.59
CA SER A 13 -3.89 -0.06 -20.80
C SER A 13 -2.80 -0.54 -19.84
N PRO A 14 -2.60 -1.86 -19.64
CA PRO A 14 -1.50 -2.37 -18.82
C PRO A 14 -0.12 -1.86 -19.26
N GLU A 15 0.12 -1.73 -20.57
CA GLU A 15 1.37 -1.23 -21.14
C GLU A 15 1.57 0.27 -20.87
N GLU A 16 0.51 1.05 -20.99
CA GLU A 16 0.52 2.48 -20.64
C GLU A 16 0.74 2.64 -19.15
N PHE A 17 0.00 1.89 -18.31
CA PHE A 17 0.14 1.93 -16.86
C PHE A 17 1.58 1.59 -16.42
N ALA A 18 2.22 0.59 -17.05
CA ALA A 18 3.61 0.23 -16.73
C ALA A 18 4.61 1.38 -16.97
N ARG A 19 4.33 2.27 -17.95
CA ARG A 19 5.20 3.40 -18.34
C ARG A 19 4.88 4.70 -17.61
N MET A 20 3.70 4.78 -16.99
CA MET A 20 3.29 5.98 -16.25
C MET A 20 4.16 6.20 -15.02
N PRO A 21 4.40 7.47 -14.62
CA PRO A 21 4.90 7.79 -13.30
C PRO A 21 4.05 7.13 -12.22
N LYS A 22 4.68 6.73 -11.11
CA LYS A 22 4.02 6.08 -9.99
C LYS A 22 4.03 6.98 -8.77
N LEU A 23 3.02 6.80 -7.93
CA LEU A 23 3.06 7.33 -6.56
C LEU A 23 4.30 6.74 -5.86
N PRO A 24 5.21 7.55 -5.28
CA PRO A 24 6.44 7.07 -4.68
C PRO A 24 6.17 6.36 -3.34
N VAL A 25 5.29 5.38 -3.38
CA VAL A 25 4.86 4.57 -2.22
C VAL A 25 4.95 3.10 -2.59
N THR A 26 5.75 2.36 -1.82
CA THR A 26 5.80 0.90 -1.81
C THR A 26 4.95 0.38 -0.65
N VAL A 27 4.10 -0.59 -0.90
CA VAL A 27 3.30 -1.28 0.12
C VAL A 27 4.01 -2.56 0.52
N VAL A 28 4.24 -2.76 1.82
CA VAL A 28 4.87 -3.97 2.37
C VAL A 28 3.83 -4.75 3.19
N LEU A 29 3.62 -6.01 2.84
CA LEU A 29 2.67 -6.91 3.50
C LEU A 29 3.40 -7.85 4.45
N ASP A 30 3.33 -7.55 5.74
CA ASP A 30 3.97 -8.31 6.81
C ASP A 30 3.08 -9.48 7.26
N ASN A 31 3.34 -10.67 6.74
CA ASN A 31 2.65 -11.89 7.14
C ASN A 31 1.11 -11.83 7.00
N ILE A 32 0.60 -11.25 5.93
CA ILE A 32 -0.84 -11.22 5.64
C ILE A 32 -1.35 -12.61 5.32
N ARG A 33 -2.39 -13.07 6.05
CA ARG A 33 -2.94 -14.42 5.95
C ARG A 33 -4.01 -14.57 4.87
N SER A 34 -4.84 -13.56 4.71
CA SER A 34 -6.00 -13.59 3.81
C SER A 34 -5.61 -13.29 2.38
N LEU A 35 -5.74 -14.27 1.48
CA LEU A 35 -5.52 -14.09 0.05
C LEU A 35 -6.45 -13.04 -0.54
N ASN A 36 -7.67 -12.91 -0.01
CA ASN A 36 -8.61 -11.87 -0.43
C ASN A 36 -8.11 -10.46 -0.05
N ASN A 37 -7.49 -10.31 1.14
CA ASN A 37 -6.86 -9.05 1.49
C ASN A 37 -5.68 -8.74 0.55
N VAL A 38 -4.82 -9.74 0.27
CA VAL A 38 -3.70 -9.57 -0.67
C VAL A 38 -4.20 -9.08 -2.04
N GLY A 39 -5.25 -9.73 -2.59
CA GLY A 39 -5.84 -9.28 -3.86
C GLY A 39 -6.43 -7.87 -3.77
N SER A 40 -7.05 -7.51 -2.66
CA SER A 40 -7.57 -6.15 -2.43
C SER A 40 -6.45 -5.11 -2.36
N PHE A 41 -5.28 -5.47 -1.78
CA PHE A 41 -4.09 -4.61 -1.82
C PHE A 41 -3.61 -4.35 -3.25
N PHE A 42 -3.53 -5.39 -4.09
CA PHE A 42 -3.18 -5.21 -5.51
C PHE A 42 -4.12 -4.23 -6.20
N ARG A 43 -5.42 -4.43 -6.03
CA ARG A 43 -6.45 -3.56 -6.64
C ARG A 43 -6.35 -2.11 -6.14
N THR A 44 -6.07 -1.90 -4.86
CA THR A 44 -5.93 -0.57 -4.27
C THR A 44 -4.65 0.10 -4.75
N CYS A 45 -3.54 -0.65 -4.84
CA CYS A 45 -2.27 -0.16 -5.37
C CYS A 45 -2.36 0.23 -6.84
N ASP A 46 -3.10 -0.55 -7.65
CA ASP A 46 -3.41 -0.20 -9.04
C ASP A 46 -4.20 1.12 -9.11
N ALA A 47 -5.28 1.24 -8.33
CA ALA A 47 -6.15 2.40 -8.32
C ALA A 47 -5.42 3.72 -8.00
N PHE A 48 -4.40 3.67 -7.13
CA PHE A 48 -3.61 4.84 -6.72
C PHE A 48 -2.22 4.88 -7.36
N ALA A 49 -1.96 4.03 -8.35
CA ALA A 49 -0.68 3.92 -9.04
C ALA A 49 0.52 3.81 -8.08
N ALA A 50 0.40 3.05 -7.00
CA ALA A 50 1.50 2.77 -6.08
C ALA A 50 2.68 2.14 -6.82
N GLU A 51 3.91 2.42 -6.37
CA GLU A 51 5.12 2.02 -7.10
C GLU A 51 5.24 0.49 -7.20
N ARG A 52 5.01 -0.23 -6.09
CA ARG A 52 5.03 -1.71 -6.04
C ARG A 52 4.44 -2.26 -4.74
N ILE A 53 4.29 -3.58 -4.70
CA ILE A 53 3.97 -4.35 -3.49
C ILE A 53 5.14 -5.26 -3.15
N VAL A 54 5.48 -5.35 -1.86
CA VAL A 54 6.44 -6.29 -1.31
C VAL A 54 5.70 -7.26 -0.40
N LEU A 55 5.75 -8.54 -0.75
CA LEU A 55 5.07 -9.63 -0.03
C LEU A 55 6.09 -10.32 0.87
N CYS A 56 5.80 -10.46 2.17
CA CYS A 56 6.76 -10.97 3.15
C CYS A 56 6.23 -12.17 3.93
N GLY A 57 7.12 -13.10 4.25
CA GLY A 57 6.83 -14.24 5.12
C GLY A 57 5.75 -15.15 4.58
N ILE A 58 4.68 -15.36 5.35
CA ILE A 58 3.56 -16.23 4.96
C ILE A 58 2.58 -15.59 3.97
N THR A 59 2.80 -14.33 3.57
CA THR A 59 1.96 -13.66 2.59
C THR A 59 2.00 -14.39 1.26
N ALA A 60 0.84 -14.84 0.79
CA ALA A 60 0.74 -15.57 -0.47
C ALA A 60 1.09 -14.68 -1.67
N THR A 61 1.67 -15.31 -2.70
CA THR A 61 2.10 -14.64 -3.93
C THR A 61 1.21 -15.03 -5.12
N PRO A 62 1.07 -14.13 -6.13
CA PRO A 62 0.54 -14.57 -7.43
C PRO A 62 1.45 -15.64 -8.10
N PRO A 63 0.90 -16.55 -8.96
CA PRO A 63 -0.51 -16.61 -9.31
C PRO A 63 -1.35 -17.37 -8.29
N SER A 64 -2.54 -16.85 -7.97
CA SER A 64 -3.51 -17.50 -7.10
C SER A 64 -4.93 -17.13 -7.51
N LYS A 65 -5.82 -18.12 -7.63
CA LYS A 65 -7.24 -17.89 -7.96
C LYS A 65 -7.93 -17.01 -6.91
N GLU A 66 -7.59 -17.19 -5.64
CA GLU A 66 -8.20 -16.43 -4.55
C GLU A 66 -7.72 -14.97 -4.55
N ILE A 67 -6.43 -14.71 -4.84
CA ILE A 67 -5.92 -13.35 -5.02
C ILE A 67 -6.61 -12.71 -6.22
N HIS A 68 -6.71 -13.42 -7.36
CA HIS A 68 -7.33 -12.91 -8.58
C HIS A 68 -8.78 -12.45 -8.38
N LYS A 69 -9.56 -13.15 -7.55
CA LYS A 69 -10.98 -12.80 -7.29
C LYS A 69 -11.18 -11.37 -6.80
N THR A 70 -10.24 -10.84 -6.02
CA THR A 70 -10.34 -9.49 -5.46
C THR A 70 -9.41 -8.49 -6.15
N ALA A 71 -8.29 -8.94 -6.71
CA ALA A 71 -7.35 -8.14 -7.49
C ALA A 71 -7.91 -7.76 -8.86
N LEU A 72 -8.74 -8.64 -9.48
CA LEU A 72 -9.36 -8.43 -10.80
C LEU A 72 -8.34 -8.09 -11.91
N GLY A 73 -7.16 -8.71 -11.88
CA GLY A 73 -6.10 -8.51 -12.86
C GLY A 73 -5.01 -7.51 -12.41
N ALA A 74 -5.22 -6.75 -11.34
CA ALA A 74 -4.23 -5.80 -10.84
C ALA A 74 -2.91 -6.45 -10.41
N GLU A 75 -2.93 -7.75 -10.08
CA GLU A 75 -1.73 -8.53 -9.78
C GLU A 75 -0.79 -8.72 -10.99
N ASN A 76 -1.28 -8.41 -12.20
CA ASN A 76 -0.49 -8.44 -13.43
C ASN A 76 0.03 -7.05 -13.85
N THR A 77 -0.49 -5.97 -13.26
CA THR A 77 -0.14 -4.59 -13.61
C THR A 77 0.72 -3.91 -12.55
N VAL A 78 0.46 -4.20 -11.27
CA VAL A 78 1.26 -3.68 -10.16
C VAL A 78 2.51 -4.53 -9.97
N PRO A 79 3.72 -3.95 -10.08
CA PRO A 79 4.96 -4.68 -9.79
C PRO A 79 4.98 -5.22 -8.37
N TRP A 80 5.49 -6.42 -8.19
CA TRP A 80 5.64 -6.99 -6.85
C TRP A 80 6.92 -7.81 -6.71
N SER A 81 7.35 -8.02 -5.47
CA SER A 81 8.45 -8.88 -5.10
C SER A 81 8.14 -9.62 -3.81
N TYR A 82 8.86 -10.71 -3.53
CA TYR A 82 8.72 -11.50 -2.32
C TYR A 82 10.03 -11.53 -1.54
N PHE A 83 9.92 -11.48 -0.21
CA PHE A 83 11.02 -11.67 0.72
C PHE A 83 10.64 -12.71 1.78
N PRO A 84 11.57 -13.62 2.17
CA PRO A 84 11.32 -14.60 3.21
C PRO A 84 10.95 -13.97 4.55
N THR A 85 11.49 -12.79 4.85
CA THR A 85 11.19 -12.04 6.08
C THR A 85 10.94 -10.56 5.79
N THR A 86 10.12 -9.94 6.61
CA THR A 86 9.85 -8.48 6.53
C THR A 86 11.09 -7.68 6.90
N SER A 87 11.95 -8.20 7.77
CA SER A 87 13.23 -7.57 8.13
C SER A 87 14.15 -7.39 6.92
N GLU A 88 14.30 -8.43 6.08
CA GLU A 88 15.09 -8.34 4.84
C GLU A 88 14.49 -7.30 3.87
N ALA A 89 13.17 -7.29 3.72
CA ALA A 89 12.47 -6.33 2.88
C ALA A 89 12.69 -4.89 3.34
N VAL A 90 12.54 -4.62 4.64
CA VAL A 90 12.75 -3.30 5.25
C VAL A 90 14.19 -2.83 5.06
N GLU A 91 15.18 -3.69 5.30
CA GLU A 91 16.59 -3.37 5.09
C GLU A 91 16.88 -3.04 3.62
N ARG A 92 16.36 -3.84 2.69
CA ARG A 92 16.51 -3.60 1.26
C ARG A 92 15.90 -2.26 0.84
N LEU A 93 14.66 -1.96 1.27
CA LEU A 93 13.97 -0.72 0.95
C LEU A 93 14.69 0.50 1.54
N ARG A 94 15.24 0.40 2.77
CA ARG A 94 16.04 1.46 3.37
C ARG A 94 17.29 1.77 2.54
N ASN A 95 17.99 0.73 2.06
CA ASN A 95 19.16 0.88 1.19
C ASN A 95 18.79 1.48 -0.18
N GLU A 96 17.54 1.35 -0.63
CA GLU A 96 16.98 1.99 -1.83
C GLU A 96 16.49 3.43 -1.57
N GLY A 97 16.67 3.96 -0.36
CA GLY A 97 16.34 5.34 0.01
C GLY A 97 14.87 5.57 0.39
N TYR A 98 14.13 4.51 0.74
CA TYR A 98 12.76 4.66 1.27
C TYR A 98 12.78 5.03 2.74
N ARG A 99 11.86 5.91 3.12
CA ARG A 99 11.48 6.13 4.51
C ARG A 99 10.41 5.12 4.90
N ILE A 100 10.66 4.34 5.95
CA ILE A 100 9.83 3.19 6.32
C ILE A 100 8.82 3.60 7.38
N GLY A 101 7.54 3.37 7.13
CA GLY A 101 6.46 3.64 8.07
C GLY A 101 5.69 2.38 8.45
N ALA A 102 5.45 2.16 9.74
CA ALA A 102 4.51 1.14 10.20
C ALA A 102 3.09 1.73 10.22
N VAL A 103 2.15 1.13 9.50
CA VAL A 103 0.72 1.48 9.60
C VAL A 103 0.15 0.69 10.77
N GLU A 104 0.30 1.24 11.98
CA GLU A 104 -0.02 0.57 13.23
C GLU A 104 -0.24 1.58 14.36
N GLN A 105 -0.94 1.15 15.41
CA GLN A 105 -1.11 1.89 16.65
C GLN A 105 0.12 1.69 17.54
N VAL A 106 1.08 2.59 17.43
CA VAL A 106 2.32 2.56 18.23
C VAL A 106 2.52 3.86 19.00
N GLU A 107 3.25 3.82 20.10
CA GLU A 107 3.59 5.04 20.86
C GLU A 107 4.33 6.04 19.96
N GLY A 108 3.87 7.28 19.97
CA GLY A 108 4.46 8.35 19.14
C GLY A 108 4.06 8.30 17.66
N ALA A 109 3.08 7.46 17.28
CA ALA A 109 2.58 7.44 15.92
C ALA A 109 2.04 8.81 15.48
N VAL A 110 2.27 9.15 14.23
CA VAL A 110 1.67 10.32 13.60
C VAL A 110 0.25 9.97 13.15
N MET A 111 -0.74 10.75 13.56
CA MET A 111 -2.10 10.60 13.06
C MET A 111 -2.13 10.87 11.55
N LEU A 112 -2.82 10.02 10.79
CA LEU A 112 -2.83 10.05 9.34
C LEU A 112 -3.26 11.41 8.75
N ASP A 113 -4.25 12.06 9.36
CA ASP A 113 -4.73 13.40 8.98
C ASP A 113 -3.69 14.51 9.20
N LYS A 114 -2.71 14.27 10.04
CA LYS A 114 -1.61 15.19 10.37
C LYS A 114 -0.29 14.85 9.68
N PHE A 115 -0.24 13.70 9.02
CA PHE A 115 0.96 13.31 8.28
C PHE A 115 1.27 14.32 7.16
N ARG A 116 2.53 14.69 7.06
CA ARG A 116 3.03 15.59 6.00
C ARG A 116 4.16 14.90 5.26
N ALA A 117 3.92 14.63 3.98
CA ALA A 117 4.96 14.06 3.12
C ALA A 117 6.06 15.08 2.83
N GLU A 118 7.28 14.60 2.72
CA GLU A 118 8.44 15.39 2.34
C GLU A 118 8.63 15.38 0.82
N PRO A 119 8.95 16.53 0.20
CA PRO A 119 9.19 16.58 -1.24
C PRO A 119 10.31 15.64 -1.68
N GLY A 120 10.06 14.84 -2.74
CA GLY A 120 11.04 13.91 -3.31
C GLY A 120 11.33 12.66 -2.46
N MET A 121 10.66 12.50 -1.32
CA MET A 121 10.82 11.32 -0.47
C MET A 121 10.00 10.15 -1.02
N LYS A 122 10.59 8.95 -0.98
CA LYS A 122 9.90 7.68 -1.21
C LYS A 122 9.50 7.06 0.12
N TYR A 123 8.34 6.45 0.15
CA TYR A 123 7.79 5.82 1.36
C TYR A 123 7.58 4.33 1.16
N ALA A 124 7.94 3.52 2.16
CA ALA A 124 7.53 2.13 2.25
C ALA A 124 6.62 1.96 3.47
N LEU A 125 5.39 1.54 3.24
CA LEU A 125 4.35 1.44 4.27
C LEU A 125 4.10 -0.02 4.59
N VAL A 126 4.42 -0.41 5.83
CA VAL A 126 4.27 -1.77 6.33
C VAL A 126 2.87 -1.96 6.92
N PHE A 127 2.13 -2.92 6.38
CA PHE A 127 0.83 -3.36 6.88
C PHE A 127 0.96 -4.74 7.51
N GLY A 128 0.55 -4.88 8.74
CA GLY A 128 0.75 -6.07 9.54
C GLY A 128 -0.35 -7.13 9.39
N ASN A 129 -0.08 -8.28 10.00
CA ASN A 129 -0.97 -9.43 10.09
C ASN A 129 -2.33 -9.04 10.68
N GLU A 130 -3.41 -9.69 10.22
CA GLU A 130 -4.81 -9.38 10.61
C GLU A 130 -5.10 -9.62 12.10
N VAL A 131 -4.28 -10.42 12.77
CA VAL A 131 -4.45 -10.76 14.19
C VAL A 131 -3.46 -10.04 15.08
N PHE A 132 -2.19 -10.00 14.66
CA PHE A 132 -1.07 -9.53 15.48
C PHE A 132 -0.57 -8.13 15.10
N GLY A 133 -1.08 -7.56 14.01
CA GLY A 133 -0.58 -6.28 13.50
C GLY A 133 0.83 -6.40 12.93
N VAL A 134 1.54 -5.29 12.89
CA VAL A 134 2.97 -5.23 12.54
C VAL A 134 3.79 -5.81 13.69
N ALA A 135 4.68 -6.76 13.39
CA ALA A 135 5.52 -7.36 14.42
C ALA A 135 6.38 -6.29 15.13
N GLN A 136 6.54 -6.39 16.45
CA GLN A 136 7.28 -5.39 17.22
C GLN A 136 8.69 -5.16 16.69
N GLU A 137 9.41 -6.23 16.35
CA GLU A 137 10.75 -6.14 15.76
C GLU A 137 10.80 -5.37 14.43
N ILE A 138 9.68 -5.34 13.69
CA ILE A 138 9.55 -4.56 12.44
C ILE A 138 9.18 -3.12 12.77
N ALA A 139 8.26 -2.90 13.70
CA ALA A 139 7.90 -1.56 14.17
C ALA A 139 9.12 -0.81 14.73
N ASP A 140 9.98 -1.47 15.49
CA ASP A 140 11.24 -0.92 16.04
C ASP A 140 12.24 -0.51 14.94
N ARG A 141 12.11 -1.07 13.75
CA ARG A 141 12.93 -0.74 12.57
C ARG A 141 12.31 0.33 11.68
N CYS A 142 11.07 0.73 11.92
CA CYS A 142 10.42 1.78 11.14
C CYS A 142 10.90 3.17 11.55
N ASP A 143 10.90 4.10 10.62
CA ASP A 143 11.31 5.50 10.86
C ASP A 143 10.17 6.31 11.49
N PHE A 144 8.92 5.84 11.36
CA PHE A 144 7.72 6.44 11.96
C PHE A 144 6.58 5.42 12.04
N GLY A 145 5.66 5.64 13.00
CA GLY A 145 4.35 5.02 13.04
C GLY A 145 3.30 5.91 12.38
N LEU A 146 2.31 5.32 11.75
CA LEU A 146 1.20 6.02 11.10
C LEU A 146 -0.13 5.41 11.56
N GLU A 147 -0.94 6.19 12.26
CA GLU A 147 -2.19 5.74 12.84
C GLU A 147 -3.39 6.39 12.14
N ILE A 148 -4.40 5.57 11.79
CA ILE A 148 -5.69 6.06 11.30
C ILE A 148 -6.56 6.43 12.52
N PRO A 149 -6.99 7.70 12.66
CA PRO A 149 -7.88 8.07 13.76
C PRO A 149 -9.19 7.29 13.71
N GLN A 150 -9.58 6.69 14.81
CA GLN A 150 -10.80 5.90 14.94
C GLN A 150 -11.62 6.37 16.15
N ALA A 151 -12.96 6.34 16.04
CA ALA A 151 -13.88 6.73 17.12
C ALA A 151 -14.88 5.61 17.46
N GLY A 152 -14.70 4.43 16.88
CA GLY A 152 -15.61 3.29 17.06
C GLY A 152 -15.24 2.42 18.27
N THR A 153 -16.02 1.35 18.46
CA THR A 153 -15.80 0.36 19.55
C THR A 153 -14.79 -0.73 19.18
N LYS A 154 -14.41 -0.84 17.92
CA LYS A 154 -13.42 -1.83 17.47
C LYS A 154 -12.02 -1.23 17.52
N HIS A 155 -11.02 -2.07 17.81
CA HIS A 155 -9.63 -1.63 17.97
C HIS A 155 -8.94 -1.39 16.64
N SER A 156 -9.43 -1.99 15.52
CA SER A 156 -8.79 -1.87 14.20
C SER A 156 -9.80 -1.95 13.06
N LEU A 157 -9.36 -1.49 11.89
CA LEU A 157 -10.02 -1.71 10.60
C LEU A 157 -9.51 -3.01 9.97
N ASN A 158 -10.24 -3.54 8.99
CA ASN A 158 -9.67 -4.55 8.10
C ASN A 158 -8.44 -3.99 7.41
N VAL A 159 -7.36 -4.76 7.33
CA VAL A 159 -6.05 -4.31 6.85
C VAL A 159 -6.08 -3.78 5.41
N SER A 160 -6.89 -4.37 4.52
CA SER A 160 -7.04 -3.88 3.15
C SER A 160 -7.88 -2.60 3.07
N VAL A 161 -8.80 -2.39 4.00
CA VAL A 161 -9.52 -1.10 4.16
C VAL A 161 -8.56 -0.03 4.64
N SER A 162 -7.73 -0.34 5.65
CA SER A 162 -6.67 0.57 6.11
C SER A 162 -5.77 1.01 4.96
N ALA A 163 -5.38 0.08 4.07
CA ALA A 163 -4.60 0.40 2.88
C ALA A 163 -5.29 1.43 1.99
N GLY A 164 -6.60 1.27 1.76
CA GLY A 164 -7.37 2.23 0.95
C GLY A 164 -7.35 3.64 1.54
N VAL A 165 -7.54 3.74 2.86
CA VAL A 165 -7.55 5.03 3.58
C VAL A 165 -6.15 5.68 3.54
N VAL A 166 -5.11 4.91 3.84
CA VAL A 166 -3.72 5.40 3.87
C VAL A 166 -3.24 5.79 2.46
N LEU A 167 -3.43 4.92 1.47
CA LEU A 167 -3.00 5.21 0.10
C LEU A 167 -3.75 6.40 -0.50
N TRP A 168 -5.03 6.58 -0.17
CA TRP A 168 -5.76 7.79 -0.55
C TRP A 168 -5.14 9.06 0.03
N GLN A 169 -4.74 9.05 1.30
CA GLN A 169 -4.08 10.20 1.95
C GLN A 169 -2.75 10.54 1.26
N PHE A 170 -1.95 9.54 0.91
CA PHE A 170 -0.70 9.75 0.16
C PHE A 170 -0.97 10.22 -1.27
N PHE A 171 -1.91 9.58 -1.97
CA PHE A 171 -2.28 9.92 -3.34
C PHE A 171 -2.88 11.33 -3.43
N SER A 172 -3.68 11.78 -2.47
CA SER A 172 -4.27 13.13 -2.45
C SER A 172 -3.27 14.24 -2.10
N ASN A 173 -2.04 13.89 -1.72
CA ASN A 173 -1.02 14.86 -1.38
C ASN A 173 -0.36 15.44 -2.65
N PRO A 174 -0.49 16.76 -2.92
CA PRO A 174 0.07 17.37 -4.13
C PRO A 174 1.58 17.19 -4.32
N LEU A 175 2.33 17.06 -3.23
CA LEU A 175 3.79 16.85 -3.27
C LEU A 175 4.17 15.48 -3.82
N LEU A 176 3.31 14.47 -3.66
CA LEU A 176 3.53 13.11 -4.14
C LEU A 176 2.89 12.87 -5.51
N GLN A 177 1.97 13.72 -5.93
CA GLN A 177 1.30 13.61 -7.23
C GLN A 177 2.13 14.14 -8.40
N ALA A 178 3.30 14.71 -8.15
CA ALA A 178 4.12 15.31 -9.19
C ALA A 178 4.43 14.29 -10.30
N GLY A 179 3.86 14.51 -11.47
CA GLY A 179 4.00 13.64 -12.65
C GLY A 179 2.91 12.58 -12.81
N LEU A 180 1.99 12.40 -11.85
CA LEU A 180 0.82 11.53 -12.04
C LEU A 180 -0.21 12.20 -12.95
N ASN A 181 -0.58 11.51 -14.02
CA ASN A 181 -1.70 11.95 -14.87
C ASN A 181 -3.02 11.46 -14.24
N ILE A 182 -3.58 12.27 -13.35
CA ILE A 182 -4.88 11.98 -12.73
C ILE A 182 -5.95 12.38 -13.74
N GLY A 183 -6.46 11.40 -14.51
CA GLY A 183 -7.58 11.61 -15.40
C GLY A 183 -8.77 12.23 -14.64
N LYS A 184 -9.37 13.26 -15.23
CA LYS A 184 -10.60 13.90 -14.72
C LYS A 184 -11.78 12.96 -14.88
#